data_ed011719172615455de1b55483aa31d9
#
_entry.id   ed011719172615455de1b55483aa31d9
#
_cell.length_a   1.000
_cell.length_b   1.000
_cell.length_c   1.000
_cell.angle_alpha   90.00
_cell.angle_beta   90.00
_cell.angle_gamma   90.00
#
_symmetry.space_group_name_H-M   'P 1'
#
loop_
_entity.id
_entity.type
_entity.pdbx_description
1 polymer ?
#
loop_
_entity_poly.entity_id
_entity_poly.type
_entity_poly.pdbx_seq_one_letter_code
_entity_poly.pdbx_strand_id
1 'polypeptide(L)'
;MTPSIHLEKVDTPTLKQDGQERADRDDPKQALKMDADSIGITFIITNTSKTDPATGDGAWFKASDLNLDDSTIVGDAHVDMDSLTYPADWDTLVLKPGESVSVTGTLKGVKEGDTHTDRAIVTGTPLVECAPSNGDPFNDKTDGGEDTDPEYSTGDVTEIDGKQLCADTQTASNTDDWNGYRAKPLASTGTAVLGLAGGALAVLLAGGSLLVFRKRHYAQGSGRHTAVNAGK
;
A
#
# COMPACT_ATOMS: atom_id res chain seq x y z
N MET A 1 -8.58 24.47 -11.05
CA MET A 1 -8.04 23.59 -9.98
C MET A 1 -7.93 22.19 -10.53
N THR A 2 -6.99 21.36 -10.06
CA THR A 2 -6.89 19.96 -10.50
C THR A 2 -7.25 19.07 -9.32
N PRO A 3 -8.47 18.50 -9.31
CA PRO A 3 -8.88 17.54 -8.29
C PRO A 3 -7.98 16.32 -8.34
N SER A 4 -7.61 15.79 -7.18
CA SER A 4 -6.77 14.61 -7.08
C SER A 4 -7.06 13.85 -5.78
N ILE A 5 -7.12 12.53 -5.89
CA ILE A 5 -7.29 11.62 -4.76
C ILE A 5 -6.19 10.58 -4.83
N HIS A 6 -5.70 10.15 -3.69
CA HIS A 6 -4.71 9.07 -3.57
C HIS A 6 -5.28 7.96 -2.71
N LEU A 7 -5.06 6.74 -3.14
CA LEU A 7 -5.42 5.52 -2.43
C LEU A 7 -4.14 4.79 -2.04
N GLU A 8 -4.07 4.32 -0.82
CA GLU A 8 -3.03 3.44 -0.31
C GLU A 8 -3.69 2.23 0.37
N LYS A 9 -3.39 1.03 -0.10
CA LYS A 9 -3.89 -0.23 0.43
C LYS A 9 -2.80 -0.97 1.21
N VAL A 10 -3.01 -1.19 2.49
CA VAL A 10 -2.02 -1.80 3.38
C VAL A 10 -2.61 -2.91 4.22
N ASP A 11 -1.78 -3.85 4.66
CA ASP A 11 -2.18 -4.81 5.67
C ASP A 11 -2.30 -4.13 7.05
N THR A 12 -3.41 -4.33 7.73
CA THR A 12 -3.72 -3.70 9.03
C THR A 12 -2.64 -3.91 10.09
N PRO A 13 -1.97 -5.09 10.22
CA PRO A 13 -0.90 -5.28 11.19
C PRO A 13 0.35 -4.42 10.97
N THR A 14 0.57 -3.92 9.74
CA THR A 14 1.71 -3.06 9.44
C THR A 14 1.44 -1.57 9.69
N LEU A 15 0.22 -1.24 10.11
CA LEU A 15 -0.10 0.09 10.65
C LEU A 15 0.66 0.29 11.97
N LYS A 16 1.96 0.55 11.91
CA LYS A 16 2.74 0.84 13.10
C LYS A 16 2.36 2.20 13.65
N GLN A 17 2.09 2.24 14.95
CA GLN A 17 1.77 3.46 15.69
C GLN A 17 2.98 4.40 15.85
N ASP A 18 4.16 4.01 15.40
CA ASP A 18 5.44 4.63 15.76
C ASP A 18 6.07 5.48 14.64
N GLY A 19 5.30 5.90 13.64
CA GLY A 19 5.79 6.81 12.58
C GLY A 19 6.80 6.19 11.61
N GLN A 20 6.95 4.86 11.59
CA GLN A 20 7.70 4.17 10.54
C GLN A 20 6.83 4.00 9.30
N GLU A 21 7.46 4.18 8.14
CA GLU A 21 6.81 3.94 6.85
C GLU A 21 6.14 2.56 6.82
N ARG A 22 4.90 2.55 6.35
CA ARG A 22 4.16 1.34 6.07
C ARG A 22 4.89 0.57 4.99
N ALA A 23 4.91 -0.74 5.10
CA ALA A 23 5.48 -1.54 4.02
C ALA A 23 4.48 -1.50 2.86
N ASP A 24 4.89 -0.80 1.80
CA ASP A 24 4.27 -0.84 0.50
C ASP A 24 4.34 -2.26 -0.06
N ARG A 25 3.21 -2.79 -0.54
CA ARG A 25 3.09 -4.15 -1.10
C ARG A 25 2.79 -4.16 -2.60
N ASP A 26 2.98 -3.06 -3.29
CA ASP A 26 2.72 -2.91 -4.72
C ASP A 26 3.64 -3.79 -5.58
N ASP A 27 4.89 -3.95 -5.16
CA ASP A 27 5.82 -4.85 -5.84
C ASP A 27 5.62 -6.30 -5.34
N PRO A 28 5.31 -7.27 -6.22
CA PRO A 28 5.23 -8.69 -5.87
C PRO A 28 6.48 -9.24 -5.15
N LYS A 29 7.63 -8.60 -5.30
CA LYS A 29 8.85 -8.95 -4.55
C LYS A 29 8.79 -8.57 -3.08
N GLN A 30 7.90 -7.65 -2.73
CA GLN A 30 7.65 -7.20 -1.37
C GLN A 30 6.37 -7.83 -0.78
N ALA A 31 5.82 -8.83 -1.47
CA ALA A 31 4.62 -9.54 -1.06
C ALA A 31 4.69 -10.01 0.40
N LEU A 32 3.61 -9.77 1.15
CA LEU A 32 3.51 -10.19 2.54
C LEU A 32 3.43 -11.72 2.65
N LYS A 33 4.28 -12.31 3.47
CA LYS A 33 4.11 -13.70 3.89
C LYS A 33 2.99 -13.79 4.92
N MET A 34 1.91 -14.46 4.56
CA MET A 34 0.76 -14.68 5.44
C MET A 34 0.91 -16.00 6.21
N ASP A 35 0.58 -15.98 7.51
CA ASP A 35 0.54 -17.16 8.36
C ASP A 35 -0.87 -17.75 8.47
N ALA A 36 -1.89 -16.99 8.08
CA ALA A 36 -3.31 -17.38 8.05
C ALA A 36 -3.90 -17.24 6.64
N ASP A 37 -5.09 -17.76 6.43
CA ASP A 37 -5.85 -17.65 5.18
C ASP A 37 -6.55 -16.29 4.99
N SER A 38 -6.50 -15.46 6.01
CA SER A 38 -7.11 -14.13 6.04
C SER A 38 -6.21 -13.12 6.73
N ILE A 39 -6.38 -11.85 6.35
CA ILE A 39 -5.67 -10.72 6.95
C ILE A 39 -6.52 -9.46 6.89
N GLY A 40 -6.38 -8.60 7.90
CA GLY A 40 -6.97 -7.27 7.88
C GLY A 40 -6.29 -6.37 6.85
N ILE A 41 -7.09 -5.65 6.07
CA ILE A 41 -6.66 -4.66 5.08
C ILE A 41 -7.19 -3.29 5.49
N THR A 42 -6.41 -2.27 5.24
CA THR A 42 -6.82 -0.87 5.42
C THR A 42 -6.62 -0.11 4.11
N PHE A 43 -7.66 0.54 3.65
CA PHE A 43 -7.66 1.48 2.55
C PHE A 43 -7.54 2.89 3.12
N ILE A 44 -6.53 3.64 2.72
CA ILE A 44 -6.29 5.01 3.16
C ILE A 44 -6.51 5.91 1.96
N ILE A 45 -7.52 6.73 2.04
CA ILE A 45 -7.93 7.63 0.98
C ILE A 45 -7.52 9.03 1.39
N THR A 46 -6.70 9.70 0.59
CA THR A 46 -6.18 11.04 0.84
C THR A 46 -6.59 11.98 -0.27
N ASN A 47 -7.14 13.13 0.09
CA ASN A 47 -7.35 14.21 -0.86
C ASN A 47 -6.01 14.90 -1.15
N THR A 48 -5.44 14.65 -2.34
CA THR A 48 -4.17 15.22 -2.80
C THR A 48 -4.36 16.41 -3.75
N SER A 49 -5.57 16.97 -3.81
CA SER A 49 -5.87 18.15 -4.62
C SER A 49 -4.96 19.30 -4.24
N LYS A 50 -4.49 20.04 -5.25
CA LYS A 50 -3.68 21.23 -5.02
C LYS A 50 -4.59 22.39 -4.66
N THR A 51 -4.16 23.15 -3.66
CA THR A 51 -4.77 24.43 -3.32
C THR A 51 -4.25 25.54 -4.22
N ASP A 52 -5.12 26.49 -4.55
CA ASP A 52 -4.71 27.75 -5.18
C ASP A 52 -3.88 28.57 -4.17
N PRO A 53 -2.64 28.92 -4.47
CA PRO A 53 -1.80 29.66 -3.52
C PRO A 53 -2.31 31.08 -3.22
N ALA A 54 -3.16 31.65 -4.06
CA ALA A 54 -3.72 32.99 -3.88
C ALA A 54 -4.95 33.01 -2.98
N THR A 55 -5.82 31.99 -3.10
CA THR A 55 -7.09 31.92 -2.38
C THR A 55 -7.10 30.85 -1.28
N GLY A 56 -6.21 29.85 -1.36
CA GLY A 56 -6.20 28.69 -0.50
C GLY A 56 -7.29 27.67 -0.87
N ASP A 57 -8.02 27.89 -1.97
CA ASP A 57 -9.10 27.02 -2.40
C ASP A 57 -8.56 25.76 -3.07
N GLY A 58 -9.24 24.65 -2.87
CA GLY A 58 -8.94 23.35 -3.44
C GLY A 58 -10.19 22.53 -3.59
N ALA A 59 -10.13 21.45 -4.33
CA ALA A 59 -11.24 20.52 -4.41
C ALA A 59 -11.39 19.72 -3.12
N TRP A 60 -12.63 19.52 -2.66
CA TRP A 60 -12.97 18.75 -1.48
C TRP A 60 -13.73 17.48 -1.89
N PHE A 61 -13.75 16.46 -1.07
CA PHE A 61 -14.52 15.24 -1.33
C PHE A 61 -15.38 14.90 -0.13
N LYS A 62 -16.69 14.64 -0.34
CA LYS A 62 -17.49 13.97 0.68
C LYS A 62 -17.11 12.52 0.75
N ALA A 63 -16.85 11.99 1.93
CA ALA A 63 -16.50 10.58 2.10
C ALA A 63 -17.63 9.66 1.59
N SER A 64 -18.88 10.00 1.86
CA SER A 64 -20.06 9.26 1.38
C SER A 64 -20.19 9.17 -0.14
N ASP A 65 -19.59 10.09 -0.88
CA ASP A 65 -19.62 10.13 -2.36
C ASP A 65 -18.42 9.40 -2.98
N LEU A 66 -17.52 8.88 -2.14
CA LEU A 66 -16.41 8.04 -2.61
C LEU A 66 -16.90 6.63 -2.90
N ASN A 67 -16.59 6.13 -4.08
CA ASN A 67 -16.80 4.74 -4.43
C ASN A 67 -15.46 4.01 -4.32
N LEU A 68 -15.38 3.04 -3.40
CA LEU A 68 -14.23 2.17 -3.17
C LEU A 68 -14.60 0.77 -3.66
N ASP A 69 -13.79 0.21 -4.55
CA ASP A 69 -13.91 -1.15 -5.06
C ASP A 69 -12.57 -1.88 -4.96
N ASP A 70 -12.61 -3.22 -4.95
CA ASP A 70 -11.43 -4.06 -4.88
C ASP A 70 -11.62 -5.29 -5.76
N SER A 71 -10.62 -5.63 -6.55
CA SER A 71 -10.68 -6.72 -7.49
C SER A 71 -9.44 -7.60 -7.42
N THR A 72 -9.64 -8.91 -7.42
CA THR A 72 -8.56 -9.90 -7.47
C THR A 72 -7.95 -9.95 -8.86
N ILE A 73 -6.63 -9.83 -8.96
CA ILE A 73 -5.84 -9.97 -10.19
C ILE A 73 -5.20 -11.36 -10.25
N VAL A 74 -4.67 -11.85 -9.14
CA VAL A 74 -4.02 -13.16 -9.03
C VAL A 74 -4.55 -13.90 -7.82
N GLY A 75 -4.90 -15.18 -8.00
CA GLY A 75 -5.43 -16.05 -6.96
C GLY A 75 -6.95 -16.03 -6.88
N ASP A 76 -7.49 -16.69 -5.85
CA ASP A 76 -8.95 -16.81 -5.62
C ASP A 76 -9.42 -16.02 -4.40
N ALA A 77 -8.48 -15.48 -3.61
CA ALA A 77 -8.80 -14.69 -2.43
C ALA A 77 -9.40 -13.33 -2.83
N HIS A 78 -10.15 -12.73 -1.95
CA HIS A 78 -10.80 -11.44 -2.18
C HIS A 78 -11.03 -10.68 -0.88
N VAL A 79 -11.13 -9.37 -0.97
CA VAL A 79 -11.64 -8.54 0.12
C VAL A 79 -13.16 -8.64 0.14
N ASP A 80 -13.70 -8.89 1.32
CA ASP A 80 -15.15 -8.92 1.55
C ASP A 80 -15.69 -7.48 1.62
N MET A 81 -16.06 -6.94 0.45
CA MET A 81 -16.49 -5.55 0.31
C MET A 81 -17.79 -5.23 1.07
N ASP A 82 -18.65 -6.24 1.30
CA ASP A 82 -19.89 -6.07 2.07
C ASP A 82 -19.60 -5.93 3.59
N SER A 83 -18.40 -6.30 4.03
CA SER A 83 -17.96 -6.25 5.44
C SER A 83 -17.02 -5.09 5.75
N LEU A 84 -16.89 -4.10 4.86
CA LEU A 84 -16.08 -2.93 5.12
C LEU A 84 -16.57 -2.16 6.35
N THR A 85 -15.60 -1.70 7.13
CA THR A 85 -15.87 -0.84 8.29
C THR A 85 -15.42 0.58 7.97
N TYR A 86 -16.39 1.46 7.92
CA TYR A 86 -16.22 2.89 7.70
C TYR A 86 -16.14 3.64 9.04
N PRO A 87 -15.50 4.83 9.10
CA PRO A 87 -15.56 5.71 10.24
C PRO A 87 -17.02 6.08 10.62
N ALA A 88 -17.26 6.35 11.88
CA ALA A 88 -18.62 6.65 12.37
C ALA A 88 -19.22 7.93 11.77
N ASP A 89 -18.38 8.85 11.32
CA ASP A 89 -18.74 10.12 10.71
C ASP A 89 -18.72 10.10 9.18
N TRP A 90 -18.61 8.92 8.56
CA TRP A 90 -18.47 8.73 7.11
C TRP A 90 -19.48 9.54 6.28
N ASP A 91 -20.74 9.55 6.69
CA ASP A 91 -21.82 10.22 5.97
C ASP A 91 -21.72 11.75 5.99
N THR A 92 -20.98 12.30 6.93
CA THR A 92 -20.82 13.76 7.12
C THR A 92 -19.38 14.24 6.91
N LEU A 93 -18.44 13.31 6.82
CA LEU A 93 -17.02 13.61 6.67
C LEU A 93 -16.74 14.23 5.30
N VAL A 94 -16.00 15.32 5.31
CA VAL A 94 -15.50 15.98 4.10
C VAL A 94 -13.98 16.03 4.16
N LEU A 95 -13.33 15.52 3.14
CA LEU A 95 -11.89 15.54 3.00
C LEU A 95 -11.45 16.83 2.30
N LYS A 96 -10.84 17.73 3.03
CA LYS A 96 -10.15 18.90 2.49
C LYS A 96 -8.78 18.49 1.93
N PRO A 97 -8.14 19.32 1.09
CA PRO A 97 -6.79 19.05 0.60
C PRO A 97 -5.82 18.70 1.74
N GLY A 98 -5.15 17.55 1.63
CA GLY A 98 -4.24 17.01 2.62
C GLY A 98 -4.88 16.13 3.69
N GLU A 99 -6.20 16.06 3.79
CA GLU A 99 -6.89 15.20 4.76
C GLU A 99 -7.05 13.79 4.22
N SER A 100 -7.11 12.83 5.14
CA SER A 100 -7.20 11.39 4.84
C SER A 100 -8.27 10.72 5.68
N VAL A 101 -8.85 9.66 5.14
CA VAL A 101 -9.75 8.76 5.84
C VAL A 101 -9.32 7.31 5.63
N SER A 102 -9.60 6.45 6.61
CA SER A 102 -9.29 5.02 6.54
C SER A 102 -10.56 4.18 6.59
N VAL A 103 -10.64 3.22 5.67
CA VAL A 103 -11.68 2.18 5.64
C VAL A 103 -11.00 0.83 5.85
N THR A 104 -11.56 -0.03 6.69
CA THR A 104 -10.95 -1.32 6.99
C THR A 104 -11.80 -2.46 6.48
N GLY A 105 -11.15 -3.53 6.04
CA GLY A 105 -11.78 -4.75 5.55
C GLY A 105 -10.95 -5.98 5.89
N THR A 106 -11.35 -7.12 5.36
CA THR A 106 -10.63 -8.38 5.54
C THR A 106 -10.49 -9.09 4.20
N LEU A 107 -9.23 -9.32 3.80
CA LEU A 107 -8.91 -10.25 2.72
C LEU A 107 -9.08 -11.68 3.24
N LYS A 108 -9.76 -12.53 2.48
CA LYS A 108 -10.07 -13.92 2.86
C LYS A 108 -9.74 -14.89 1.73
N GLY A 109 -9.37 -16.12 2.07
CA GLY A 109 -9.28 -17.23 1.14
C GLY A 109 -7.91 -17.47 0.50
N VAL A 110 -6.82 -16.90 1.03
CA VAL A 110 -5.47 -17.22 0.55
C VAL A 110 -5.07 -18.62 1.00
N LYS A 111 -5.00 -19.56 0.05
CA LYS A 111 -4.68 -20.97 0.32
C LYS A 111 -3.16 -21.17 0.46
N GLU A 112 -2.79 -22.27 1.14
CA GLU A 112 -1.38 -22.65 1.25
C GLU A 112 -0.76 -22.94 -0.12
N GLY A 113 0.34 -22.26 -0.41
CA GLY A 113 1.08 -22.34 -1.66
C GLY A 113 0.64 -21.37 -2.72
N ASP A 114 -0.36 -20.55 -2.46
CA ASP A 114 -0.83 -19.54 -3.39
C ASP A 114 -0.12 -18.20 -3.18
N THR A 115 -0.02 -17.48 -4.28
CA THR A 115 0.24 -16.03 -4.31
C THR A 115 -1.08 -15.32 -4.57
N HIS A 116 -1.19 -14.11 -4.08
CA HIS A 116 -2.35 -13.27 -4.25
C HIS A 116 -1.92 -11.86 -4.63
N THR A 117 -2.63 -11.28 -5.58
CA THR A 117 -2.56 -9.86 -5.95
C THR A 117 -3.96 -9.35 -6.15
N ASP A 118 -4.28 -8.25 -5.56
CA ASP A 118 -5.52 -7.53 -5.78
C ASP A 118 -5.24 -6.04 -6.04
N ARG A 119 -6.22 -5.37 -6.61
CA ARG A 119 -6.19 -3.94 -6.93
C ARG A 119 -7.41 -3.27 -6.38
N ALA A 120 -7.18 -2.28 -5.54
CA ALA A 120 -8.21 -1.37 -5.11
C ALA A 120 -8.31 -0.19 -6.06
N ILE A 121 -9.50 0.36 -6.20
CA ILE A 121 -9.78 1.60 -6.91
C ILE A 121 -10.69 2.47 -6.05
N VAL A 122 -10.37 3.75 -5.95
CA VAL A 122 -11.26 4.76 -5.41
C VAL A 122 -11.62 5.76 -6.50
N THR A 123 -12.89 6.14 -6.55
CA THR A 123 -13.39 7.22 -7.41
C THR A 123 -14.23 8.17 -6.58
N GLY A 124 -14.20 9.45 -6.91
CA GLY A 124 -15.01 10.46 -6.21
C GLY A 124 -15.27 11.66 -7.09
N THR A 125 -16.44 12.28 -6.90
CA THR A 125 -16.79 13.56 -7.51
C THR A 125 -16.31 14.68 -6.59
N PRO A 126 -15.37 15.52 -7.03
CA PRO A 126 -14.90 16.61 -6.21
C PRO A 126 -15.95 17.72 -6.08
N LEU A 127 -15.94 18.38 -4.95
CA LEU A 127 -16.66 19.62 -4.69
C LEU A 127 -15.69 20.78 -4.87
N VAL A 128 -16.08 21.75 -5.67
CA VAL A 128 -15.32 22.97 -5.92
C VAL A 128 -16.16 24.18 -5.54
N GLU A 129 -15.53 25.31 -5.23
CA GLU A 129 -16.26 26.53 -4.95
C GLU A 129 -17.10 26.93 -6.17
N CYS A 130 -18.40 27.14 -5.97
CA CYS A 130 -19.28 27.56 -7.04
C CYS A 130 -18.84 28.94 -7.54
N ALA A 131 -18.68 29.11 -8.85
CA ALA A 131 -18.36 30.43 -9.40
C ALA A 131 -19.52 31.39 -9.14
N PRO A 132 -19.27 32.56 -8.52
CA PRO A 132 -20.33 33.55 -8.31
C PRO A 132 -20.71 34.20 -9.65
N SER A 133 -21.83 33.80 -10.22
CA SER A 133 -22.41 34.55 -11.32
C SER A 133 -23.21 35.73 -10.77
N ASN A 134 -22.64 36.93 -10.76
CA ASN A 134 -23.29 38.22 -10.53
C ASN A 134 -24.35 38.23 -9.39
N GLY A 135 -24.14 37.49 -8.32
CA GLY A 135 -25.06 37.41 -7.18
C GLY A 135 -26.14 36.32 -7.28
N ASP A 136 -26.19 35.61 -8.37
CA ASP A 136 -26.97 34.37 -8.51
C ASP A 136 -25.98 33.22 -8.84
N PRO A 137 -25.73 32.29 -7.96
CA PRO A 137 -24.78 31.21 -8.19
C PRO A 137 -25.15 30.26 -9.33
N PHE A 138 -26.29 30.51 -10.01
CA PHE A 138 -26.81 29.60 -11.04
C PHE A 138 -27.35 30.28 -12.29
N ASN A 139 -27.25 31.59 -12.45
CA ASN A 139 -27.84 32.26 -13.59
C ASN A 139 -26.87 33.18 -14.32
N ASP A 140 -26.01 32.58 -15.16
CA ASP A 140 -25.16 33.33 -16.08
C ASP A 140 -25.82 33.62 -17.44
N LYS A 141 -27.13 33.56 -17.56
CA LYS A 141 -27.82 33.77 -18.83
C LYS A 141 -28.31 35.19 -19.10
N THR A 142 -27.81 36.20 -18.38
CA THR A 142 -28.39 37.56 -18.49
C THR A 142 -27.77 38.47 -19.55
N ASP A 143 -26.64 38.09 -20.19
CA ASP A 143 -25.96 39.00 -21.10
C ASP A 143 -25.60 38.45 -22.51
N GLY A 144 -26.10 37.27 -22.88
CA GLY A 144 -26.03 36.81 -24.28
C GLY A 144 -24.61 36.48 -24.81
N GLY A 145 -23.63 36.31 -23.92
CA GLY A 145 -22.31 35.81 -24.24
C GLY A 145 -22.33 34.30 -24.45
N GLU A 146 -21.41 33.77 -25.26
CA GLU A 146 -21.18 32.33 -25.35
C GLU A 146 -20.72 31.83 -23.96
N ASP A 147 -21.44 30.85 -23.44
CA ASP A 147 -21.14 30.17 -22.19
C ASP A 147 -19.79 29.46 -22.32
N THR A 148 -18.75 30.08 -21.79
CA THR A 148 -17.39 29.49 -21.74
C THR A 148 -17.05 29.01 -20.33
N ASP A 149 -17.98 29.13 -19.38
CA ASP A 149 -17.78 28.64 -18.02
C ASP A 149 -17.92 27.11 -17.98
N PRO A 150 -17.12 26.42 -17.17
CA PRO A 150 -17.29 24.98 -16.98
C PRO A 150 -18.73 24.75 -16.49
N GLU A 151 -19.44 23.86 -17.20
CA GLU A 151 -20.81 23.46 -16.88
C GLU A 151 -20.80 22.80 -15.48
N TYR A 152 -21.02 23.62 -14.45
CA TYR A 152 -21.30 23.09 -13.12
C TYR A 152 -22.63 22.34 -13.21
N SER A 153 -22.62 21.09 -12.81
CA SER A 153 -23.85 20.32 -12.63
C SER A 153 -24.77 21.14 -11.75
N THR A 154 -25.98 21.40 -12.21
CA THR A 154 -27.03 22.10 -11.45
C THR A 154 -27.59 21.28 -10.27
N GLY A 155 -26.83 20.28 -9.83
CA GLY A 155 -27.07 19.50 -8.62
C GLY A 155 -26.60 20.29 -7.42
N ASP A 156 -27.37 20.26 -6.44
CA ASP A 156 -27.30 20.72 -5.05
C ASP A 156 -26.02 21.44 -4.62
N VAL A 157 -26.15 22.77 -4.44
CA VAL A 157 -25.16 23.56 -3.71
C VAL A 157 -25.08 23.02 -2.28
N THR A 158 -23.90 22.64 -1.88
CA THR A 158 -23.62 22.21 -0.51
C THR A 158 -22.88 23.32 0.22
N GLU A 159 -23.40 23.80 1.33
CA GLU A 159 -22.68 24.74 2.19
C GLU A 159 -21.85 23.96 3.21
N ILE A 160 -20.52 24.12 3.14
CA ILE A 160 -19.57 23.52 4.09
C ILE A 160 -18.60 24.60 4.52
N ASP A 161 -18.47 24.81 5.84
CA ASP A 161 -17.58 25.82 6.46
C ASP A 161 -17.79 27.25 5.91
N GLY A 162 -19.04 27.60 5.58
CA GLY A 162 -19.38 28.92 5.04
C GLY A 162 -19.03 29.11 3.58
N LYS A 163 -18.60 28.03 2.86
CA LYS A 163 -18.37 28.03 1.43
C LYS A 163 -19.52 27.33 0.72
N GLN A 164 -19.94 27.89 -0.40
CA GLN A 164 -20.86 27.24 -1.32
C GLN A 164 -20.08 26.40 -2.30
N LEU A 165 -20.27 25.09 -2.24
CA LEU A 165 -19.57 24.10 -3.04
C LEU A 165 -20.52 23.42 -4.01
N CYS A 166 -20.07 23.29 -5.25
CA CYS A 166 -20.74 22.61 -6.34
C CYS A 166 -19.98 21.34 -6.73
N ALA A 167 -20.70 20.32 -7.17
CA ALA A 167 -20.07 19.13 -7.72
C ALA A 167 -19.38 19.45 -9.06
N ASP A 168 -18.13 19.04 -9.21
CA ASP A 168 -17.42 19.14 -10.49
C ASP A 168 -18.00 18.09 -11.47
N THR A 169 -17.91 18.37 -12.76
CA THR A 169 -18.27 17.42 -13.82
C THR A 169 -17.21 16.32 -14.01
N GLN A 170 -16.00 16.53 -13.51
CA GLN A 170 -14.90 15.58 -13.58
C GLN A 170 -14.83 14.75 -12.31
N THR A 171 -14.59 13.44 -12.45
CA THR A 171 -14.28 12.56 -11.32
C THR A 171 -12.77 12.43 -11.14
N ALA A 172 -12.32 12.37 -9.88
CA ALA A 172 -10.97 11.96 -9.53
C ALA A 172 -10.96 10.45 -9.24
N SER A 173 -9.87 9.78 -9.60
CA SER A 173 -9.71 8.35 -9.40
C SER A 173 -8.25 8.00 -9.13
N ASN A 174 -8.03 6.97 -8.30
CA ASN A 174 -6.70 6.41 -8.06
C ASN A 174 -6.82 4.91 -7.77
N THR A 175 -5.75 4.17 -8.04
CA THR A 175 -5.68 2.73 -7.82
C THR A 175 -4.44 2.38 -7.03
N ASP A 176 -4.52 1.28 -6.26
CA ASP A 176 -3.41 0.75 -5.51
C ASP A 176 -3.44 -0.78 -5.48
N ASP A 177 -2.27 -1.42 -5.63
CA ASP A 177 -2.12 -2.86 -5.63
C ASP A 177 -1.66 -3.35 -4.25
N TRP A 178 -2.01 -4.58 -3.92
CA TRP A 178 -1.49 -5.25 -2.74
C TRP A 178 -1.13 -6.70 -3.06
N ASN A 179 0.02 -7.16 -2.56
CA ASN A 179 0.56 -8.48 -2.82
C ASN A 179 0.79 -9.26 -1.53
N GLY A 180 0.36 -10.53 -1.53
CA GLY A 180 0.59 -11.46 -0.45
C GLY A 180 0.83 -12.89 -0.94
N TYR A 181 1.36 -13.75 -0.09
CA TYR A 181 1.49 -15.17 -0.37
C TYR A 181 1.41 -15.99 0.92
N ARG A 182 0.93 -17.23 0.79
CA ARG A 182 0.95 -18.20 1.88
C ARG A 182 1.84 -19.38 1.51
N ALA A 183 2.94 -19.57 2.23
CA ALA A 183 3.88 -20.66 1.95
C ALA A 183 3.23 -22.03 2.20
N LYS A 184 3.56 -23.01 1.37
CA LYS A 184 3.22 -24.40 1.68
C LYS A 184 3.97 -24.83 2.95
N PRO A 185 3.32 -25.50 3.90
CA PRO A 185 4.03 -26.13 4.99
C PRO A 185 5.07 -27.08 4.41
N LEU A 186 6.30 -27.00 4.91
CA LEU A 186 7.29 -28.01 4.60
C LEU A 186 6.70 -29.36 5.01
N ALA A 187 6.65 -30.32 4.06
CA ALA A 187 6.25 -31.66 4.40
C ALA A 187 7.11 -32.11 5.58
N SER A 188 6.48 -32.33 6.75
CA SER A 188 7.14 -32.96 7.87
C SER A 188 7.54 -34.35 7.43
N THR A 189 8.75 -34.49 6.88
CA THR A 189 9.36 -35.80 6.66
C THR A 189 9.65 -36.35 8.04
N GLY A 190 8.57 -36.79 8.67
CA GLY A 190 8.59 -37.36 9.99
C GLY A 190 9.64 -38.46 10.07
N THR A 191 10.40 -38.47 11.14
CA THR A 191 11.21 -39.58 11.69
C THR A 191 12.37 -40.16 10.89
N ALA A 192 12.46 -39.92 9.58
CA ALA A 192 13.60 -40.40 8.79
C ALA A 192 14.89 -39.55 8.95
N VAL A 193 14.72 -38.27 9.39
CA VAL A 193 15.87 -37.35 9.49
C VAL A 193 16.69 -37.56 10.75
N LEU A 194 16.14 -38.17 11.80
CA LEU A 194 16.92 -38.48 13.01
C LEU A 194 18.00 -39.55 12.73
N GLY A 195 17.76 -40.46 11.77
CA GLY A 195 18.77 -41.43 11.32
C GLY A 195 19.86 -40.82 10.44
N LEU A 196 19.52 -39.82 9.62
CA LEU A 196 20.48 -39.15 8.72
C LEU A 196 21.27 -38.04 9.43
N ALA A 197 20.65 -37.36 10.41
CA ALA A 197 21.34 -36.34 11.18
C ALA A 197 22.47 -36.92 12.04
N GLY A 198 22.28 -38.14 12.58
CA GLY A 198 23.33 -38.87 13.28
C GLY A 198 24.49 -39.26 12.35
N GLY A 199 24.18 -39.69 11.14
CA GLY A 199 25.20 -40.04 10.13
C GLY A 199 25.97 -38.84 9.57
N ALA A 200 25.27 -37.73 9.32
CA ALA A 200 25.90 -36.51 8.82
C ALA A 200 26.82 -35.84 9.85
N LEU A 201 26.42 -35.89 11.13
CA LEU A 201 27.27 -35.37 12.21
C LEU A 201 28.54 -36.19 12.40
N ALA A 202 28.46 -37.52 12.27
CA ALA A 202 29.63 -38.40 12.32
C ALA A 202 30.62 -38.14 11.18
N VAL A 203 30.12 -37.87 9.95
CA VAL A 203 30.96 -37.52 8.80
C VAL A 203 31.61 -36.14 8.96
N LEU A 204 30.91 -35.16 9.57
CA LEU A 204 31.50 -33.85 9.84
C LEU A 204 32.58 -33.90 10.91
N LEU A 205 32.42 -34.75 11.94
CA LEU A 205 33.44 -34.93 12.98
C LEU A 205 34.67 -35.68 12.45
N ALA A 206 34.47 -36.68 11.58
CA ALA A 206 35.58 -37.40 10.92
C ALA A 206 36.30 -36.52 9.86
N GLY A 207 35.54 -35.73 9.09
CA GLY A 207 36.09 -34.79 8.12
C GLY A 207 36.82 -33.60 8.77
N GLY A 208 36.31 -33.11 9.88
CA GLY A 208 36.94 -32.01 10.64
C GLY A 208 38.29 -32.43 11.23
N SER A 209 38.42 -33.64 11.75
CA SER A 209 39.67 -34.14 12.28
C SER A 209 40.76 -34.34 11.19
N LEU A 210 40.36 -34.76 10.01
CA LEU A 210 41.31 -34.90 8.87
C LEU A 210 41.83 -33.52 8.42
N LEU A 211 41.04 -32.49 8.42
CA LEU A 211 41.49 -31.14 8.05
C LEU A 211 42.42 -30.53 9.11
N VAL A 212 42.20 -30.80 10.37
CA VAL A 212 43.10 -30.32 11.46
C VAL A 212 44.44 -31.01 11.40
N PHE A 213 44.50 -32.33 11.12
CA PHE A 213 45.76 -33.06 10.92
C PHE A 213 46.54 -32.57 9.70
N ARG A 214 45.84 -32.26 8.60
CA ARG A 214 46.50 -31.75 7.39
C ARG A 214 47.13 -30.36 7.60
N LYS A 215 46.50 -29.49 8.37
CA LYS A 215 47.02 -28.17 8.69
C LYS A 215 48.25 -28.22 9.60
N ARG A 216 48.37 -29.20 10.51
CA ARG A 216 49.55 -29.36 11.36
C ARG A 216 50.78 -29.85 10.58
N HIS A 217 50.60 -30.66 9.55
CA HIS A 217 51.76 -31.10 8.72
C HIS A 217 52.30 -30.00 7.81
N TYR A 218 51.48 -29.02 7.40
CA TYR A 218 51.97 -27.90 6.59
C TYR A 218 52.66 -26.81 7.43
N ALA A 219 52.43 -26.73 8.73
CA ALA A 219 53.06 -25.72 9.59
C ALA A 219 54.49 -26.06 10.01
N GLN A 220 54.98 -27.30 9.80
CA GLN A 220 56.33 -27.70 10.16
C GLN A 220 57.34 -27.62 9.01
N GLY A 221 56.93 -27.25 7.77
CA GLY A 221 57.79 -27.26 6.59
C GLY A 221 58.35 -25.89 6.15
N SER A 222 58.05 -24.79 6.83
CA SER A 222 58.49 -23.46 6.38
C SER A 222 59.32 -22.70 7.42
N GLY A 223 60.37 -23.32 7.88
CA GLY A 223 61.29 -22.69 8.80
C GLY A 223 62.72 -23.09 8.53
N ARG A 224 63.33 -22.56 7.49
CA ARG A 224 64.80 -22.33 7.37
C ARG A 224 65.14 -21.80 5.96
N HIS A 225 65.25 -20.54 5.83
CA HIS A 225 66.35 -19.97 5.01
C HIS A 225 66.81 -18.69 5.68
N THR A 226 68.03 -18.82 6.16
CA THR A 226 68.90 -17.86 6.78
C THR A 226 69.27 -16.72 5.81
N ALA A 227 69.34 -15.55 6.38
CA ALA A 227 69.98 -14.39 5.80
C ALA A 227 71.46 -14.62 5.50
N VAL A 228 71.91 -14.15 4.34
CA VAL A 228 73.34 -13.84 4.08
C VAL A 228 73.40 -12.46 3.41
N ASN A 229 73.94 -11.61 4.15
CA ASN A 229 74.76 -10.43 4.05
C ASN A 229 75.45 -10.15 2.70
N ALA A 230 75.46 -8.90 2.26
CA ALA A 230 76.61 -8.09 1.75
C ALA A 230 76.01 -6.80 1.17
N GLY A 231 76.31 -5.60 1.55
CA GLY A 231 77.66 -5.02 1.72
C GLY A 231 78.07 -4.28 0.41
N LYS A 232 77.68 -3.05 0.25
CA LYS A 232 78.43 -1.84 -0.07
C LYS A 232 77.53 -0.69 -0.42
#